data_badb739a36e4b840fec16e3ab2f3f3a6
#
_entry.id   badb739a36e4b840fec16e3ab2f3f3a6
#
_cell.length_a   1.000
_cell.length_b   1.000
_cell.length_c   1.000
_cell.angle_alpha   90.00
_cell.angle_beta   90.00
_cell.angle_gamma   90.00
#
_symmetry.space_group_name_H-M   'P 1'
#
loop_
_entity.id
_entity.type
_entity.pdbx_description
1 polymer ?
#
loop_
_entity_poly.entity_id
_entity_poly.type
_entity_poly.pdbx_seq_one_letter_code
_entity_poly.pdbx_strand_id
1 'polypeptide(L)'
;MESSTNISRLLAGKSIGVPNYQRAYSWDTDLSNKSPKQVNTFLLDIKDYVNSHSSTPYYFGHFLFEEKGENKYAIIDGQQRLTTTVIFLSTLYKRLKEIRNIDKVEDFDDDLYISYCNTIKHRSQYRFSTVDYDNQMFRDYVIDQTSNNHSDIDTLSKARIVAAFDYFTAQVAAIEEKELLALLNAITHAACTTHVVKDAAEAVQMFIFQNNRGKKPTKLEIIKAQFMYHIHLHAPAEERESILADTTERFEHIYKSISLIENYLDEDNILNYTVKIYRNNLDDISSTDFVNENLDKADSIAFIRDFTRLLASCFTQAAKFLQQERENMVYHALLVSADKGIMFPFVIKAMRNGMEQDGLNLLAKSLEQIFLRNRVIGTRANLLWRLNKCYQEMKSDAMTVVNHIEWMKNRNDWWGFWNNEELARCLNMGMNHQTAKILLWKYENYLITSGKSGYNPVRYDSIETPHLEHIAPQTENKEADNGYCSYDEDFYNRYLECLGNYLLLSGSHNMSLSNGRFQIKRDSYTHLQQQLEVQRMTTHDLLWNKEKIHQRHLKIVDYLMQVL
;
A
#
# COMPACT_ATOMS: atom_id res chain seq x y z
N MET A 1 -36.12 -11.27 4.87
CA MET A 1 -35.07 -11.92 5.68
C MET A 1 -35.52 -11.87 7.14
N GLU A 2 -35.32 -12.94 7.95
CA GLU A 2 -35.69 -12.95 9.37
C GLU A 2 -34.71 -12.11 10.19
N SER A 3 -35.17 -11.41 11.21
CA SER A 3 -34.34 -10.55 12.07
C SER A 3 -33.33 -11.33 12.94
N SER A 4 -33.60 -12.61 13.21
CA SER A 4 -32.70 -13.55 13.87
C SER A 4 -32.70 -14.85 13.09
N THR A 5 -31.52 -15.33 12.70
CA THR A 5 -31.37 -16.48 11.82
C THR A 5 -30.01 -17.16 12.03
N ASN A 6 -29.67 -18.16 11.23
CA ASN A 6 -28.32 -18.73 11.18
C ASN A 6 -27.73 -18.59 9.77
N ILE A 7 -26.44 -18.88 9.64
CA ILE A 7 -25.69 -18.69 8.37
C ILE A 7 -26.31 -19.51 7.23
N SER A 8 -26.70 -20.76 7.48
CA SER A 8 -27.34 -21.59 6.45
C SER A 8 -28.63 -20.98 5.92
N ARG A 9 -29.55 -20.55 6.83
CA ARG A 9 -30.81 -19.89 6.43
C ARG A 9 -30.59 -18.50 5.84
N LEU A 10 -29.55 -17.80 6.31
CA LEU A 10 -29.19 -16.50 5.75
C LEU A 10 -28.89 -16.59 4.26
N LEU A 11 -28.15 -17.62 3.84
CA LEU A 11 -27.72 -17.81 2.46
C LEU A 11 -28.73 -18.59 1.60
N ALA A 12 -29.51 -19.49 2.22
CA ALA A 12 -30.41 -20.40 1.51
C ALA A 12 -31.40 -19.69 0.58
N GLY A 13 -31.40 -20.07 -0.68
CA GLY A 13 -32.32 -19.53 -1.70
C GLY A 13 -32.05 -18.09 -2.12
N LYS A 14 -31.04 -17.43 -1.56
CA LYS A 14 -30.73 -16.02 -1.83
C LYS A 14 -29.44 -15.85 -2.61
N SER A 15 -29.26 -14.69 -3.22
CA SER A 15 -28.01 -14.22 -3.80
C SER A 15 -27.58 -12.94 -3.08
N ILE A 16 -26.51 -13.02 -2.32
CA ILE A 16 -25.95 -11.90 -1.55
C ILE A 16 -24.67 -11.45 -2.23
N GLY A 17 -24.60 -10.15 -2.58
CA GLY A 17 -23.43 -9.57 -3.23
C GLY A 17 -22.80 -8.45 -2.43
N VAL A 18 -21.48 -8.32 -2.52
CA VAL A 18 -20.76 -7.14 -2.06
C VAL A 18 -20.83 -6.09 -3.17
N PRO A 19 -21.50 -4.96 -2.95
CA PRO A 19 -21.58 -3.94 -4.00
C PRO A 19 -20.22 -3.25 -4.22
N ASN A 20 -19.97 -2.76 -5.43
CA ASN A 20 -18.69 -2.15 -5.81
C ASN A 20 -18.36 -0.87 -5.04
N TYR A 21 -19.36 -0.21 -4.47
CA TYR A 21 -19.15 0.93 -3.58
C TYR A 21 -18.78 0.53 -2.15
N GLN A 22 -18.60 -0.76 -1.88
CA GLN A 22 -18.03 -1.26 -0.63
C GLN A 22 -16.55 -1.63 -0.84
N ARG A 23 -15.81 -1.67 0.27
CA ARG A 23 -14.42 -2.06 0.27
C ARG A 23 -14.28 -3.53 -0.16
N ALA A 24 -13.31 -3.83 -1.01
CA ALA A 24 -12.95 -5.20 -1.34
C ALA A 24 -12.48 -5.99 -0.11
N TYR A 25 -12.25 -7.29 -0.26
CA TYR A 25 -11.79 -8.12 0.85
C TYR A 25 -10.47 -7.62 1.45
N SER A 26 -10.47 -7.39 2.77
CA SER A 26 -9.39 -6.70 3.46
C SER A 26 -8.89 -7.38 4.75
N TRP A 27 -9.37 -8.59 5.06
CA TRP A 27 -8.86 -9.36 6.18
C TRP A 27 -7.55 -10.03 5.81
N ASP A 28 -6.55 -9.86 6.68
CA ASP A 28 -5.22 -10.42 6.50
C ASP A 28 -5.11 -11.80 7.18
N THR A 29 -4.18 -12.60 6.65
CA THR A 29 -3.83 -13.95 7.13
C THR A 29 -2.37 -13.97 7.52
N ASP A 30 -2.03 -14.54 8.68
CA ASP A 30 -0.66 -14.93 9.01
C ASP A 30 -0.47 -16.44 8.73
N LEU A 31 0.20 -16.74 7.64
CA LEU A 31 0.49 -18.13 7.23
C LEU A 31 1.40 -18.86 8.23
N SER A 32 2.19 -18.13 9.02
CA SER A 32 3.11 -18.69 10.03
C SER A 32 2.46 -18.95 11.39
N ASN A 33 1.25 -18.46 11.63
CA ASN A 33 0.55 -18.47 12.93
C ASN A 33 1.31 -17.83 14.10
N LYS A 34 2.38 -17.06 13.83
CA LYS A 34 3.17 -16.39 14.88
C LYS A 34 2.53 -15.11 15.38
N SER A 35 1.76 -14.46 14.52
CA SER A 35 1.10 -13.19 14.79
C SER A 35 -0.33 -13.21 14.21
N PRO A 36 -1.29 -13.88 14.90
CA PRO A 36 -2.62 -14.10 14.36
C PRO A 36 -3.28 -12.82 13.86
N LYS A 37 -3.80 -12.86 12.63
CA LYS A 37 -4.58 -11.82 11.98
C LYS A 37 -6.06 -12.19 11.99
N GLN A 38 -6.90 -11.41 11.33
CA GLN A 38 -8.35 -11.58 11.37
C GLN A 38 -8.80 -12.98 10.92
N VAL A 39 -8.20 -13.52 9.85
CA VAL A 39 -8.54 -14.87 9.34
C VAL A 39 -8.13 -15.96 10.32
N ASN A 40 -6.94 -15.81 10.95
CA ASN A 40 -6.48 -16.74 11.97
C ASN A 40 -7.43 -16.73 13.19
N THR A 41 -7.78 -15.54 13.67
CA THR A 41 -8.69 -15.36 14.81
C THR A 41 -10.07 -15.97 14.52
N PHE A 42 -10.60 -15.76 13.32
CA PHE A 42 -11.87 -16.37 12.90
C PHE A 42 -11.85 -17.91 13.05
N LEU A 43 -10.80 -18.57 12.60
CA LEU A 43 -10.69 -20.04 12.72
C LEU A 43 -10.52 -20.48 14.18
N LEU A 44 -9.70 -19.75 14.96
CA LEU A 44 -9.48 -20.05 16.36
C LEU A 44 -10.78 -19.97 17.16
N ASP A 45 -11.55 -18.89 16.98
CA ASP A 45 -12.82 -18.70 17.66
C ASP A 45 -13.82 -19.86 17.39
N ILE A 46 -13.88 -20.35 16.12
CA ILE A 46 -14.76 -21.47 15.78
C ILE A 46 -14.26 -22.79 16.39
N LYS A 47 -12.93 -23.03 16.36
CA LYS A 47 -12.33 -24.22 16.99
C LYS A 47 -12.54 -24.23 18.49
N ASP A 48 -12.35 -23.10 19.14
CA ASP A 48 -12.57 -22.96 20.60
C ASP A 48 -14.04 -23.21 20.95
N TYR A 49 -14.98 -22.70 20.13
CA TYR A 49 -16.40 -22.97 20.31
C TYR A 49 -16.70 -24.48 20.17
N VAL A 50 -16.22 -25.15 19.14
CA VAL A 50 -16.41 -26.60 18.95
C VAL A 50 -15.86 -27.38 20.14
N ASN A 51 -14.66 -27.02 20.61
CA ASN A 51 -14.00 -27.67 21.75
C ASN A 51 -14.69 -27.40 23.10
N SER A 52 -15.41 -26.29 23.22
CA SER A 52 -16.15 -25.93 24.44
C SER A 52 -17.39 -26.79 24.67
N HIS A 53 -17.85 -27.52 23.66
CA HIS A 53 -19.10 -28.31 23.69
C HIS A 53 -20.32 -27.51 24.18
N SER A 54 -20.36 -26.20 23.85
CA SER A 54 -21.43 -25.31 24.27
C SER A 54 -22.79 -25.77 23.74
N SER A 55 -23.81 -25.69 24.59
CA SER A 55 -25.22 -25.94 24.19
C SER A 55 -25.88 -24.73 23.52
N THR A 56 -25.29 -23.53 23.63
CA THR A 56 -25.77 -22.32 22.98
C THR A 56 -25.12 -22.15 21.62
N PRO A 57 -25.88 -21.76 20.56
CA PRO A 57 -25.30 -21.53 19.25
C PRO A 57 -24.18 -20.46 19.29
N TYR A 58 -23.14 -20.66 18.49
CA TYR A 58 -22.12 -19.64 18.30
C TYR A 58 -22.76 -18.37 17.74
N TYR A 59 -22.56 -17.22 18.41
CA TYR A 59 -23.11 -15.96 17.91
C TYR A 59 -22.13 -15.28 16.97
N PHE A 60 -22.51 -15.19 15.71
CA PHE A 60 -21.65 -14.71 14.62
C PHE A 60 -21.72 -13.21 14.39
N GLY A 61 -22.65 -12.53 15.01
CA GLY A 61 -22.79 -11.09 14.96
C GLY A 61 -23.97 -10.60 14.12
N HIS A 62 -23.92 -9.33 13.76
CA HIS A 62 -24.95 -8.64 13.01
C HIS A 62 -24.56 -8.46 11.55
N PHE A 63 -25.57 -8.53 10.66
CA PHE A 63 -25.44 -8.23 9.24
C PHE A 63 -26.48 -7.21 8.80
N LEU A 64 -26.07 -6.25 7.99
CA LEU A 64 -26.93 -5.24 7.40
C LEU A 64 -27.01 -5.43 5.90
N PHE A 65 -28.22 -5.50 5.35
CA PHE A 65 -28.48 -5.72 3.94
C PHE A 65 -29.39 -4.66 3.35
N GLU A 66 -29.20 -4.39 2.07
CA GLU A 66 -30.13 -3.64 1.23
C GLU A 66 -30.80 -4.61 0.26
N GLU A 67 -32.13 -4.56 0.15
CA GLU A 67 -32.88 -5.39 -0.79
C GLU A 67 -32.75 -4.83 -2.22
N LYS A 68 -32.28 -5.66 -3.16
CA LYS A 68 -32.08 -5.28 -4.57
C LYS A 68 -33.07 -5.97 -5.53
N GLY A 69 -34.00 -6.75 -5.02
CA GLY A 69 -35.01 -7.47 -5.75
C GLY A 69 -35.33 -8.81 -5.11
N GLU A 70 -36.14 -9.62 -5.76
CA GLU A 70 -36.57 -10.91 -5.24
C GLU A 70 -35.37 -11.81 -4.94
N ASN A 71 -35.17 -12.12 -3.66
CA ASN A 71 -34.05 -12.93 -3.13
C ASN A 71 -32.64 -12.41 -3.48
N LYS A 72 -32.50 -11.12 -3.87
CA LYS A 72 -31.23 -10.48 -4.14
C LYS A 72 -30.93 -9.38 -3.11
N TYR A 73 -29.78 -9.45 -2.49
CA TYR A 73 -29.38 -8.55 -1.42
C TYR A 73 -27.98 -8.02 -1.62
N ALA A 74 -27.78 -6.73 -1.36
CA ALA A 74 -26.45 -6.13 -1.24
C ALA A 74 -26.07 -6.08 0.25
N ILE A 75 -24.88 -6.57 0.60
CA ILE A 75 -24.40 -6.51 1.97
C ILE A 75 -23.80 -5.14 2.26
N ILE A 76 -24.31 -4.46 3.29
CA ILE A 76 -23.88 -3.13 3.70
C ILE A 76 -22.89 -3.21 4.86
N ASP A 77 -23.13 -4.12 5.82
CA ASP A 77 -22.19 -4.40 6.92
C ASP A 77 -22.07 -5.90 7.17
N GLY A 78 -20.87 -6.31 7.60
CA GLY A 78 -20.53 -7.72 7.82
C GLY A 78 -19.89 -8.42 6.61
N GLN A 79 -19.61 -7.70 5.53
CA GLN A 79 -19.08 -8.25 4.27
C GLN A 79 -17.79 -9.06 4.46
N GLN A 80 -16.83 -8.58 5.25
CA GLN A 80 -15.56 -9.28 5.49
C GLN A 80 -15.79 -10.63 6.18
N ARG A 81 -16.68 -10.65 7.18
CA ARG A 81 -17.07 -11.88 7.90
C ARG A 81 -17.75 -12.87 6.95
N LEU A 82 -18.70 -12.40 6.15
CA LEU A 82 -19.45 -13.30 5.25
C LEU A 82 -18.55 -13.83 4.14
N THR A 83 -17.65 -13.02 3.58
CA THR A 83 -16.66 -13.47 2.59
C THR A 83 -15.77 -14.56 3.21
N THR A 84 -15.20 -14.32 4.40
CA THR A 84 -14.37 -15.31 5.11
C THR A 84 -15.14 -16.60 5.40
N THR A 85 -16.41 -16.48 5.77
CA THR A 85 -17.30 -17.65 6.01
C THR A 85 -17.44 -18.50 4.75
N VAL A 86 -17.71 -17.89 3.60
CA VAL A 86 -17.85 -18.62 2.33
C VAL A 86 -16.53 -19.26 1.90
N ILE A 87 -15.39 -18.57 2.09
CA ILE A 87 -14.06 -19.15 1.85
C ILE A 87 -13.87 -20.39 2.73
N PHE A 88 -14.15 -20.30 4.03
CA PHE A 88 -13.98 -21.40 4.98
C PHE A 88 -14.91 -22.57 4.67
N LEU A 89 -16.19 -22.32 4.41
CA LEU A 89 -17.15 -23.36 4.00
C LEU A 89 -16.68 -24.10 2.74
N SER A 90 -16.18 -23.37 1.74
CA SER A 90 -15.66 -23.97 0.51
C SER A 90 -14.48 -24.91 0.78
N THR A 91 -13.59 -24.56 1.71
CA THR A 91 -12.46 -25.44 2.10
C THR A 91 -12.93 -26.68 2.85
N LEU A 92 -13.96 -26.56 3.71
CA LEU A 92 -14.53 -27.71 4.42
C LEU A 92 -15.19 -28.71 3.45
N TYR A 93 -16.00 -28.23 2.50
CA TYR A 93 -16.61 -29.12 1.48
C TYR A 93 -15.55 -29.73 0.57
N LYS A 94 -14.51 -29.01 0.19
CA LYS A 94 -13.37 -29.55 -0.56
C LYS A 94 -12.73 -30.72 0.19
N ARG A 95 -12.41 -30.51 1.46
CA ARG A 95 -11.75 -31.54 2.29
C ARG A 95 -12.65 -32.77 2.50
N LEU A 96 -13.95 -32.56 2.72
CA LEU A 96 -14.94 -33.66 2.82
C LEU A 96 -15.04 -34.49 1.52
N LYS A 97 -15.00 -33.85 0.35
CA LYS A 97 -14.91 -34.55 -0.94
C LYS A 97 -13.67 -35.44 -1.03
N GLU A 98 -12.49 -34.88 -0.63
CA GLU A 98 -11.23 -35.60 -0.67
C GLU A 98 -11.27 -36.84 0.24
N ILE A 99 -11.73 -36.68 1.51
CA ILE A 99 -11.81 -37.80 2.47
C ILE A 99 -12.77 -38.89 2.02
N ARG A 100 -13.91 -38.49 1.45
CA ARG A 100 -14.93 -39.44 0.95
C ARG A 100 -14.61 -40.00 -0.44
N ASN A 101 -13.54 -39.52 -1.08
CA ASN A 101 -13.11 -39.89 -2.42
C ASN A 101 -14.24 -39.77 -3.46
N ILE A 102 -14.92 -38.60 -3.44
CA ILE A 102 -16.00 -38.27 -4.38
C ILE A 102 -15.59 -37.10 -5.30
N ASP A 103 -15.99 -37.16 -6.57
CA ASP A 103 -15.61 -36.20 -7.59
C ASP A 103 -16.56 -35.00 -7.64
N LYS A 104 -17.83 -35.22 -7.42
CA LYS A 104 -18.86 -34.19 -7.53
C LYS A 104 -19.61 -33.98 -6.24
N VAL A 105 -20.02 -32.76 -5.98
CA VAL A 105 -20.77 -32.41 -4.76
C VAL A 105 -22.16 -33.08 -4.73
N GLU A 106 -22.69 -33.42 -5.88
CA GLU A 106 -23.95 -34.19 -6.05
C GLU A 106 -23.84 -35.61 -5.48
N ASP A 107 -22.64 -36.14 -5.28
CA ASP A 107 -22.38 -37.46 -4.71
C ASP A 107 -22.31 -37.45 -3.17
N PHE A 108 -22.48 -36.28 -2.53
CA PHE A 108 -22.68 -36.19 -1.09
C PHE A 108 -23.99 -36.86 -0.66
N ASP A 109 -24.07 -37.27 0.60
CA ASP A 109 -25.36 -37.61 1.20
C ASP A 109 -26.33 -36.42 1.16
N ASP A 110 -27.63 -36.69 1.27
CA ASP A 110 -28.68 -35.68 1.10
C ASP A 110 -28.49 -34.47 2.02
N ASP A 111 -28.14 -34.71 3.29
CA ASP A 111 -27.96 -33.64 4.27
C ASP A 111 -26.77 -32.73 3.92
N LEU A 112 -25.66 -33.31 3.54
CA LEU A 112 -24.44 -32.55 3.20
C LEU A 112 -24.63 -31.82 1.85
N TYR A 113 -25.29 -32.47 0.87
CA TYR A 113 -25.62 -31.85 -0.42
C TYR A 113 -26.58 -30.67 -0.25
N ILE A 114 -27.63 -30.82 0.58
CA ILE A 114 -28.55 -29.74 0.90
C ILE A 114 -27.80 -28.56 1.60
N SER A 115 -26.90 -28.90 2.55
CA SER A 115 -26.07 -27.89 3.23
C SER A 115 -25.22 -27.12 2.23
N TYR A 116 -24.54 -27.79 1.29
CA TYR A 116 -23.79 -27.16 0.22
C TYR A 116 -24.67 -26.27 -0.67
N CYS A 117 -25.83 -26.78 -1.11
CA CYS A 117 -26.76 -26.01 -1.94
C CYS A 117 -27.30 -24.75 -1.24
N ASN A 118 -27.43 -24.80 0.06
CA ASN A 118 -27.89 -23.66 0.86
C ASN A 118 -26.80 -22.60 1.08
N THR A 119 -25.53 -22.99 1.16
CA THR A 119 -24.45 -22.10 1.63
C THR A 119 -23.49 -21.66 0.54
N ILE A 120 -23.29 -22.44 -0.51
CA ILE A 120 -22.29 -22.17 -1.56
C ILE A 120 -22.96 -21.87 -2.90
N LYS A 121 -23.52 -22.90 -3.54
CA LYS A 121 -24.25 -22.74 -4.80
C LYS A 121 -25.24 -23.89 -5.05
N HIS A 122 -26.29 -23.59 -5.77
CA HIS A 122 -27.22 -24.59 -6.29
C HIS A 122 -27.28 -24.44 -7.81
N ARG A 123 -26.82 -25.46 -8.55
CA ARG A 123 -26.62 -25.41 -10.00
C ARG A 123 -25.73 -24.22 -10.41
N SER A 124 -26.22 -23.30 -11.24
CA SER A 124 -25.50 -22.06 -11.65
C SER A 124 -25.70 -20.87 -10.72
N GLN A 125 -26.49 -21.01 -9.64
CA GLN A 125 -26.82 -19.92 -8.74
C GLN A 125 -25.89 -19.92 -7.54
N TYR A 126 -24.93 -18.98 -7.52
CA TYR A 126 -24.06 -18.72 -6.38
C TYR A 126 -24.82 -18.00 -5.27
N ARG A 127 -24.56 -18.37 -4.00
CA ARG A 127 -25.18 -17.76 -2.83
C ARG A 127 -24.53 -16.45 -2.44
N PHE A 128 -23.26 -16.31 -2.77
CA PHE A 128 -22.46 -15.13 -2.45
C PHE A 128 -21.60 -14.68 -3.64
N SER A 129 -21.39 -13.39 -3.76
CA SER A 129 -20.45 -12.77 -4.71
C SER A 129 -19.69 -11.62 -4.04
N THR A 130 -18.42 -11.51 -4.39
CA THR A 130 -17.57 -10.37 -3.99
C THR A 130 -17.82 -9.16 -4.90
N VAL A 131 -17.04 -8.09 -4.73
CA VAL A 131 -17.00 -6.97 -5.70
C VAL A 131 -16.67 -7.48 -7.10
N ASP A 132 -17.22 -6.85 -8.14
CA ASP A 132 -17.19 -7.38 -9.51
C ASP A 132 -15.80 -7.69 -10.03
N TYR A 133 -14.80 -6.85 -9.72
CA TYR A 133 -13.42 -7.03 -10.21
C TYR A 133 -12.65 -8.18 -9.52
N ASP A 134 -13.13 -8.70 -8.38
CA ASP A 134 -12.58 -9.88 -7.70
C ASP A 134 -13.43 -11.14 -7.95
N ASN A 135 -14.68 -10.97 -8.41
CA ASN A 135 -15.70 -12.00 -8.34
C ASN A 135 -15.43 -13.21 -9.26
N GLN A 136 -14.85 -12.99 -10.44
CA GLN A 136 -14.51 -14.11 -11.33
C GLN A 136 -13.45 -15.01 -10.69
N MET A 137 -12.36 -14.41 -10.19
CA MET A 137 -11.30 -15.15 -9.50
C MET A 137 -11.84 -15.83 -8.23
N PHE A 138 -12.71 -15.16 -7.47
CA PHE A 138 -13.34 -15.75 -6.28
C PHE A 138 -14.14 -17.01 -6.62
N ARG A 139 -14.92 -16.99 -7.69
CA ARG A 139 -15.66 -18.17 -8.16
C ARG A 139 -14.73 -19.29 -8.59
N ASP A 140 -13.76 -18.99 -9.46
CA ASP A 140 -12.90 -20.01 -10.08
C ASP A 140 -11.93 -20.63 -9.07
N TYR A 141 -11.39 -19.84 -8.13
CA TYR A 141 -10.41 -20.30 -7.16
C TYR A 141 -11.04 -20.87 -5.89
N VAL A 142 -12.05 -20.17 -5.32
CA VAL A 142 -12.63 -20.53 -4.02
C VAL A 142 -13.80 -21.49 -4.17
N ILE A 143 -14.77 -21.19 -5.05
CA ILE A 143 -16.04 -21.92 -5.08
C ILE A 143 -15.95 -23.13 -5.99
N ASP A 144 -15.59 -22.92 -7.25
CA ASP A 144 -15.59 -23.99 -8.27
C ASP A 144 -14.28 -24.78 -8.28
N GLN A 145 -13.20 -24.19 -7.77
CA GLN A 145 -11.87 -24.79 -7.65
C GLN A 145 -11.35 -25.34 -9.00
N THR A 146 -11.68 -24.61 -10.07
CA THR A 146 -11.30 -24.93 -11.45
C THR A 146 -9.95 -24.34 -11.85
N SER A 147 -9.44 -23.38 -11.09
CA SER A 147 -8.16 -22.71 -11.35
C SER A 147 -7.26 -22.76 -10.11
N ASN A 148 -6.03 -23.19 -10.31
CA ASN A 148 -4.94 -23.07 -9.34
C ASN A 148 -3.93 -21.99 -9.80
N ASN A 149 -4.31 -21.13 -10.73
CA ASN A 149 -3.40 -20.18 -11.35
C ASN A 149 -3.34 -18.88 -10.55
N HIS A 150 -2.12 -18.54 -10.09
CA HIS A 150 -1.83 -17.28 -9.37
C HIS A 150 -1.54 -16.11 -10.33
N SER A 151 -1.57 -16.29 -11.65
CA SER A 151 -1.26 -15.23 -12.62
C SER A 151 -2.27 -14.08 -12.64
N ASP A 152 -3.49 -14.32 -12.14
CA ASP A 152 -4.58 -13.34 -12.15
C ASP A 152 -4.70 -12.54 -10.85
N ILE A 153 -3.69 -12.65 -9.97
CA ILE A 153 -3.61 -11.92 -8.70
C ILE A 153 -2.95 -10.56 -8.97
N ASP A 154 -3.75 -9.62 -9.42
CA ASP A 154 -3.33 -8.25 -9.76
C ASP A 154 -3.67 -7.21 -8.68
N THR A 155 -4.43 -7.60 -7.65
CA THR A 155 -4.83 -6.75 -6.52
C THR A 155 -4.52 -7.40 -5.17
N LEU A 156 -4.40 -6.58 -4.12
CA LEU A 156 -4.23 -7.10 -2.75
C LEU A 156 -5.47 -7.84 -2.25
N SER A 157 -6.66 -7.45 -2.66
CA SER A 157 -7.89 -8.15 -2.26
C SER A 157 -7.90 -9.57 -2.81
N LYS A 158 -7.52 -9.79 -4.06
CA LYS A 158 -7.34 -11.13 -4.63
C LYS A 158 -6.26 -11.93 -3.91
N ALA A 159 -5.12 -11.31 -3.62
CA ALA A 159 -4.05 -11.96 -2.85
C ALA A 159 -4.52 -12.38 -1.45
N ARG A 160 -5.32 -11.56 -0.76
CA ARG A 160 -5.90 -11.88 0.55
C ARG A 160 -6.92 -13.02 0.49
N ILE A 161 -7.77 -13.06 -0.55
CA ILE A 161 -8.73 -14.16 -0.77
C ILE A 161 -7.97 -15.48 -0.95
N VAL A 162 -6.94 -15.50 -1.78
CA VAL A 162 -6.08 -16.67 -2.00
C VAL A 162 -5.39 -17.08 -0.70
N ALA A 163 -4.76 -16.15 -0.01
CA ALA A 163 -4.07 -16.42 1.27
C ALA A 163 -5.02 -17.01 2.34
N ALA A 164 -6.26 -16.51 2.41
CA ALA A 164 -7.26 -17.03 3.33
C ALA A 164 -7.70 -18.47 2.94
N PHE A 165 -7.92 -18.72 1.66
CA PHE A 165 -8.31 -20.05 1.15
C PHE A 165 -7.19 -21.07 1.36
N ASP A 166 -5.95 -20.72 1.04
CA ASP A 166 -4.79 -21.60 1.21
C ASP A 166 -4.51 -21.87 2.68
N TYR A 167 -4.63 -20.85 3.53
CA TYR A 167 -4.52 -21.01 4.97
C TYR A 167 -5.54 -21.99 5.52
N PHE A 168 -6.83 -21.81 5.20
CA PHE A 168 -7.88 -22.73 5.65
C PHE A 168 -7.66 -24.14 5.10
N THR A 169 -7.29 -24.27 3.82
CA THR A 169 -7.00 -25.56 3.19
C THR A 169 -5.87 -26.28 3.95
N ALA A 170 -4.78 -25.58 4.30
CA ALA A 170 -3.70 -26.15 5.09
C ALA A 170 -4.14 -26.54 6.50
N GLN A 171 -4.96 -25.70 7.15
CA GLN A 171 -5.43 -25.95 8.52
C GLN A 171 -6.40 -27.13 8.64
N VAL A 172 -7.15 -27.44 7.57
CA VAL A 172 -8.09 -28.57 7.57
C VAL A 172 -7.53 -29.85 6.96
N ALA A 173 -6.35 -29.81 6.34
CA ALA A 173 -5.73 -30.94 5.65
C ALA A 173 -5.53 -32.19 6.51
N ALA A 174 -5.17 -32.00 7.80
CA ALA A 174 -4.92 -33.07 8.76
C ALA A 174 -6.11 -33.37 9.67
N ILE A 175 -7.26 -32.69 9.49
CA ILE A 175 -8.44 -32.84 10.34
C ILE A 175 -9.24 -34.07 9.88
N GLU A 176 -9.72 -34.87 10.85
CA GLU A 176 -10.57 -36.02 10.60
C GLU A 176 -12.01 -35.60 10.26
N GLU A 177 -12.73 -36.46 9.54
CA GLU A 177 -14.10 -36.20 9.07
C GLU A 177 -15.07 -35.74 10.17
N LYS A 178 -14.99 -36.39 11.34
CA LYS A 178 -15.86 -36.05 12.49
C LYS A 178 -15.68 -34.59 12.95
N GLU A 179 -14.44 -34.13 13.03
CA GLU A 179 -14.12 -32.75 13.43
C GLU A 179 -14.49 -31.77 12.31
N LEU A 180 -14.28 -32.12 11.03
CA LEU A 180 -14.73 -31.31 9.90
C LEU A 180 -16.24 -31.09 9.90
N LEU A 181 -17.02 -32.14 10.16
CA LEU A 181 -18.47 -32.06 10.28
C LEU A 181 -18.89 -31.20 11.50
N ALA A 182 -18.16 -31.27 12.61
CA ALA A 182 -18.39 -30.41 13.77
C ALA A 182 -18.14 -28.93 13.45
N LEU A 183 -17.06 -28.60 12.74
CA LEU A 183 -16.76 -27.25 12.25
C LEU A 183 -17.83 -26.74 11.27
N LEU A 184 -18.23 -27.59 10.31
CA LEU A 184 -19.27 -27.28 9.34
C LEU A 184 -20.60 -26.99 10.07
N ASN A 185 -20.98 -27.84 11.01
CA ASN A 185 -22.20 -27.65 11.81
C ASN A 185 -22.14 -26.36 12.64
N ALA A 186 -21.00 -26.11 13.31
CA ALA A 186 -20.81 -24.90 14.12
C ALA A 186 -21.02 -23.62 13.30
N ILE A 187 -20.44 -23.53 12.09
CA ILE A 187 -20.55 -22.32 11.27
C ILE A 187 -21.90 -22.20 10.55
N THR A 188 -22.45 -23.28 10.05
CA THR A 188 -23.75 -23.24 9.35
C THR A 188 -24.92 -22.92 10.29
N HIS A 189 -24.83 -23.35 11.55
CA HIS A 189 -25.81 -23.06 12.61
C HIS A 189 -25.46 -21.86 13.48
N ALA A 190 -24.33 -21.19 13.20
CA ALA A 190 -23.97 -19.98 13.91
C ALA A 190 -25.09 -18.94 13.85
N ALA A 191 -25.56 -18.49 15.03
CA ALA A 191 -26.64 -17.53 15.14
C ALA A 191 -26.19 -16.14 14.70
N CYS A 192 -27.00 -15.47 13.90
CA CYS A 192 -26.74 -14.09 13.50
C CYS A 192 -28.02 -13.26 13.56
N THR A 193 -27.87 -11.97 13.73
CA THR A 193 -28.96 -11.01 13.59
C THR A 193 -28.84 -10.31 12.24
N THR A 194 -29.97 -10.07 11.60
CA THR A 194 -30.01 -9.41 10.29
C THR A 194 -30.97 -8.24 10.32
N HIS A 195 -30.57 -7.18 9.67
CA HIS A 195 -31.45 -6.06 9.37
C HIS A 195 -31.47 -5.82 7.87
N VAL A 196 -32.65 -5.69 7.29
CA VAL A 196 -32.83 -5.38 5.87
C VAL A 196 -33.41 -3.99 5.78
N VAL A 197 -32.63 -3.09 5.19
CA VAL A 197 -33.09 -1.74 4.92
C VAL A 197 -33.69 -1.66 3.53
N LYS A 198 -34.72 -0.85 3.42
CA LYS A 198 -35.36 -0.51 2.15
C LYS A 198 -34.84 0.82 1.60
N ASP A 199 -34.16 1.59 2.46
CA ASP A 199 -33.67 2.92 2.20
C ASP A 199 -32.17 3.00 2.55
N ALA A 200 -31.39 3.51 1.62
CA ALA A 200 -29.95 3.71 1.78
C ALA A 200 -29.57 4.61 2.97
N ALA A 201 -30.46 5.54 3.37
CA ALA A 201 -30.20 6.42 4.51
C ALA A 201 -30.31 5.69 5.86
N GLU A 202 -31.29 4.79 6.01
CA GLU A 202 -31.42 3.94 7.19
C GLU A 202 -30.16 3.04 7.32
N ALA A 203 -29.68 2.51 6.17
CA ALA A 203 -28.45 1.72 6.11
C ALA A 203 -27.25 2.48 6.64
N VAL A 204 -27.12 3.74 6.24
CA VAL A 204 -26.00 4.61 6.64
C VAL A 204 -26.06 4.97 8.12
N GLN A 205 -27.23 5.32 8.64
CA GLN A 205 -27.38 5.59 10.07
C GLN A 205 -27.00 4.38 10.91
N MET A 206 -27.48 3.20 10.54
CA MET A 206 -27.14 1.97 11.25
C MET A 206 -25.65 1.64 11.17
N PHE A 207 -25.02 1.83 10.01
CA PHE A 207 -23.58 1.64 9.85
C PHE A 207 -22.77 2.54 10.79
N ILE A 208 -23.11 3.83 10.87
CA ILE A 208 -22.41 4.79 11.75
C ILE A 208 -22.56 4.40 13.23
N PHE A 209 -23.78 4.00 13.65
CA PHE A 209 -24.08 3.70 15.06
C PHE A 209 -23.62 2.31 15.52
N GLN A 210 -23.50 1.33 14.63
CA GLN A 210 -23.22 -0.07 15.00
C GLN A 210 -21.74 -0.47 14.96
N ASN A 211 -20.86 0.31 14.31
CA ASN A 211 -19.45 -0.04 14.11
C ASN A 211 -18.56 0.13 15.37
N ASN A 212 -19.06 -0.24 16.54
CA ASN A 212 -18.27 -0.28 17.77
C ASN A 212 -17.58 -1.64 18.05
N ARG A 213 -17.75 -2.63 17.15
CA ARG A 213 -17.16 -3.97 17.32
C ARG A 213 -16.48 -4.42 16.02
N GLY A 214 -15.17 -4.68 16.07
CA GLY A 214 -14.38 -5.14 14.92
C GLY A 214 -13.29 -4.15 14.49
N LYS A 215 -12.84 -4.24 13.23
CA LYS A 215 -11.91 -3.27 12.65
C LYS A 215 -12.62 -1.92 12.53
N LYS A 216 -12.06 -0.88 13.17
CA LYS A 216 -12.64 0.47 13.09
C LYS A 216 -12.78 0.90 11.62
N PRO A 217 -13.90 1.55 11.24
CA PRO A 217 -14.04 2.14 9.92
C PRO A 217 -12.90 3.11 9.64
N THR A 218 -12.46 3.16 8.39
CA THR A 218 -11.51 4.17 7.94
C THR A 218 -12.19 5.55 7.91
N LYS A 219 -11.40 6.62 7.88
CA LYS A 219 -11.96 7.97 7.74
C LYS A 219 -12.76 8.11 6.45
N LEU A 220 -12.30 7.46 5.37
CA LEU A 220 -13.00 7.45 4.09
C LEU A 220 -14.39 6.80 4.19
N GLU A 221 -14.51 5.65 4.89
CA GLU A 221 -15.79 4.97 5.11
C GLU A 221 -16.76 5.84 5.96
N ILE A 222 -16.24 6.51 6.98
CA ILE A 222 -17.03 7.44 7.81
C ILE A 222 -17.53 8.62 6.97
N ILE A 223 -16.67 9.25 6.20
CA ILE A 223 -17.03 10.40 5.34
C ILE A 223 -18.05 10.00 4.27
N LYS A 224 -17.89 8.83 3.66
CA LYS A 224 -18.87 8.30 2.71
C LYS A 224 -20.24 8.19 3.36
N ALA A 225 -20.30 7.59 4.54
CA ALA A 225 -21.55 7.43 5.28
C ALA A 225 -22.18 8.79 5.61
N GLN A 226 -21.40 9.77 6.06
CA GLN A 226 -21.86 11.13 6.31
C GLN A 226 -22.42 11.80 5.04
N PHE A 227 -21.76 11.68 3.90
CA PHE A 227 -22.24 12.23 2.65
C PHE A 227 -23.58 11.63 2.23
N MET A 228 -23.73 10.30 2.26
CA MET A 228 -25.00 9.64 1.94
C MET A 228 -26.14 10.11 2.85
N TYR A 229 -25.86 10.25 4.15
CA TYR A 229 -26.82 10.75 5.13
C TYR A 229 -27.23 12.20 4.85
N HIS A 230 -26.26 13.11 4.61
CA HIS A 230 -26.52 14.50 4.31
C HIS A 230 -27.32 14.68 3.01
N ILE A 231 -27.01 13.89 1.96
CA ILE A 231 -27.77 13.89 0.71
C ILE A 231 -29.24 13.51 1.00
N HIS A 232 -29.44 12.47 1.79
CA HIS A 232 -30.80 12.03 2.13
C HIS A 232 -31.61 13.11 2.87
N LEU A 233 -31.00 13.81 3.81
CA LEU A 233 -31.65 14.83 4.62
C LEU A 233 -31.88 16.16 3.88
N HIS A 234 -30.91 16.60 3.08
CA HIS A 234 -30.82 17.99 2.60
C HIS A 234 -30.92 18.14 1.09
N ALA A 235 -30.80 17.04 0.31
CA ALA A 235 -30.95 17.14 -1.13
C ALA A 235 -32.43 17.37 -1.53
N PRO A 236 -32.69 18.20 -2.55
CA PRO A 236 -34.03 18.36 -3.12
C PRO A 236 -34.62 16.99 -3.52
N ALA A 237 -35.90 16.75 -3.22
CA ALA A 237 -36.54 15.46 -3.45
C ALA A 237 -36.39 14.97 -4.92
N GLU A 238 -36.46 15.91 -5.86
CA GLU A 238 -36.38 15.65 -7.31
C GLU A 238 -34.97 15.24 -7.78
N GLU A 239 -33.91 15.69 -7.08
CA GLU A 239 -32.51 15.44 -7.43
C GLU A 239 -31.85 14.36 -6.55
N ARG A 240 -32.46 13.98 -5.44
CA ARG A 240 -31.88 13.14 -4.40
C ARG A 240 -31.35 11.83 -4.96
N GLU A 241 -32.15 11.11 -5.72
CA GLU A 241 -31.75 9.81 -6.30
C GLU A 241 -30.58 9.95 -7.28
N SER A 242 -30.59 11.00 -8.11
CA SER A 242 -29.48 11.28 -9.02
C SER A 242 -28.18 11.60 -8.28
N ILE A 243 -28.24 12.41 -7.21
CA ILE A 243 -27.05 12.77 -6.41
C ILE A 243 -26.49 11.53 -5.68
N LEU A 244 -27.37 10.69 -5.16
CA LEU A 244 -26.98 9.44 -4.51
C LEU A 244 -26.31 8.48 -5.52
N ALA A 245 -26.89 8.31 -6.71
CA ALA A 245 -26.33 7.48 -7.77
C ALA A 245 -24.94 7.99 -8.20
N ASP A 246 -24.80 9.27 -8.50
CA ASP A 246 -23.52 9.88 -8.85
C ASP A 246 -22.45 9.72 -7.75
N THR A 247 -22.85 9.90 -6.50
CA THR A 247 -21.94 9.76 -5.35
C THR A 247 -21.52 8.31 -5.20
N THR A 248 -22.44 7.37 -5.34
CA THR A 248 -22.19 5.92 -5.30
C THR A 248 -21.20 5.50 -6.39
N GLU A 249 -21.43 5.92 -7.64
CA GLU A 249 -20.53 5.64 -8.76
C GLU A 249 -19.09 6.16 -8.51
N ARG A 250 -18.97 7.37 -7.93
CA ARG A 250 -17.65 7.92 -7.56
C ARG A 250 -16.96 7.07 -6.51
N PHE A 251 -17.67 6.57 -5.50
CA PHE A 251 -17.10 5.66 -4.51
C PHE A 251 -16.74 4.30 -5.09
N GLU A 252 -17.46 3.78 -6.08
CA GLU A 252 -17.05 2.59 -6.84
C GLU A 252 -15.68 2.80 -7.50
N HIS A 253 -15.50 3.92 -8.19
CA HIS A 253 -14.21 4.28 -8.79
C HIS A 253 -13.09 4.45 -7.74
N ILE A 254 -13.40 5.04 -6.58
CA ILE A 254 -12.44 5.20 -5.47
C ILE A 254 -11.99 3.83 -4.96
N TYR A 255 -12.92 2.92 -4.64
CA TYR A 255 -12.57 1.60 -4.10
C TYR A 255 -11.82 0.73 -5.12
N LYS A 256 -12.18 0.82 -6.40
CA LYS A 256 -11.40 0.19 -7.47
C LYS A 256 -9.97 0.73 -7.53
N SER A 257 -9.78 2.04 -7.37
CA SER A 257 -8.45 2.65 -7.35
C SER A 257 -7.66 2.26 -6.10
N ILE A 258 -8.30 2.11 -4.92
CA ILE A 258 -7.66 1.65 -3.69
C ILE A 258 -6.98 0.30 -3.90
N SER A 259 -7.64 -0.65 -4.56
CA SER A 259 -7.08 -1.98 -4.81
C SER A 259 -5.78 -1.96 -5.63
N LEU A 260 -5.51 -0.89 -6.36
CA LEU A 260 -4.29 -0.70 -7.16
C LEU A 260 -3.16 0.00 -6.40
N ILE A 261 -3.47 0.77 -5.34
CA ILE A 261 -2.53 1.67 -4.68
C ILE A 261 -2.21 1.28 -3.23
N GLU A 262 -2.99 0.43 -2.58
CA GLU A 262 -2.90 0.14 -1.14
C GLU A 262 -1.55 -0.45 -0.70
N ASN A 263 -0.72 -0.97 -1.62
CA ASN A 263 0.66 -1.37 -1.36
C ASN A 263 1.61 -0.17 -1.09
N TYR A 264 1.25 1.01 -1.57
CA TYR A 264 2.11 2.20 -1.56
C TYR A 264 1.54 3.33 -0.71
N LEU A 265 0.20 3.44 -0.67
CA LEU A 265 -0.54 4.53 -0.04
C LEU A 265 -1.77 4.00 0.69
N ASP A 266 -1.98 4.51 1.88
CA ASP A 266 -3.22 4.36 2.62
C ASP A 266 -4.31 5.27 2.03
N GLU A 267 -5.57 4.84 2.06
CA GLU A 267 -6.72 5.60 1.56
C GLU A 267 -6.91 6.93 2.30
N ASP A 268 -6.61 6.98 3.61
CA ASP A 268 -6.68 8.19 4.42
C ASP A 268 -5.61 9.23 3.99
N ASN A 269 -4.47 8.78 3.44
CA ASN A 269 -3.48 9.68 2.87
C ASN A 269 -4.04 10.42 1.65
N ILE A 270 -4.71 9.71 0.73
CA ILE A 270 -5.32 10.34 -0.46
C ILE A 270 -6.47 11.28 -0.07
N LEU A 271 -7.24 10.92 0.96
CA LEU A 271 -8.24 11.81 1.52
C LEU A 271 -7.59 13.12 2.00
N ASN A 272 -6.49 13.04 2.76
CA ASN A 272 -5.74 14.22 3.22
C ASN A 272 -5.18 15.04 2.04
N TYR A 273 -4.65 14.38 1.01
CA TYR A 273 -4.19 15.06 -0.20
C TYR A 273 -5.34 15.76 -0.94
N THR A 274 -6.52 15.14 -0.96
CA THR A 274 -7.73 15.75 -1.53
C THR A 274 -8.11 17.03 -0.80
N VAL A 275 -8.07 17.04 0.52
CA VAL A 275 -8.32 18.24 1.34
C VAL A 275 -7.30 19.33 1.04
N LYS A 276 -6.00 19.02 0.95
CA LYS A 276 -4.95 19.97 0.55
C LYS A 276 -5.22 20.57 -0.84
N ILE A 277 -5.61 19.73 -1.79
CA ILE A 277 -5.91 20.17 -3.18
C ILE A 277 -7.18 21.03 -3.23
N TYR A 278 -8.24 20.64 -2.50
CA TYR A 278 -9.49 21.39 -2.42
C TYR A 278 -9.27 22.80 -1.86
N ARG A 279 -8.48 22.89 -0.77
CA ARG A 279 -8.09 24.15 -0.14
C ARG A 279 -7.05 24.94 -0.92
N ASN A 280 -6.40 24.31 -1.88
CA ASN A 280 -5.20 24.84 -2.55
C ASN A 280 -4.10 25.24 -1.54
N ASN A 281 -3.88 24.42 -0.51
CA ASN A 281 -2.93 24.70 0.58
C ASN A 281 -2.34 23.39 1.10
N LEU A 282 -1.02 23.32 1.26
CA LEU A 282 -0.29 22.14 1.71
C LEU A 282 -0.36 21.91 3.23
N ASP A 283 -0.84 22.87 4.02
CA ASP A 283 -0.91 22.75 5.47
C ASP A 283 -1.81 21.58 5.88
N ASP A 284 -1.32 20.78 6.83
CA ASP A 284 -2.06 19.67 7.39
C ASP A 284 -3.21 20.16 8.28
N ILE A 285 -4.39 19.63 8.01
CA ILE A 285 -5.56 19.77 8.87
C ILE A 285 -6.26 18.43 8.98
N SER A 286 -7.10 18.26 9.99
CA SER A 286 -7.95 17.08 10.12
C SER A 286 -8.94 17.01 8.95
N SER A 287 -8.85 15.95 8.16
CA SER A 287 -9.75 15.75 7.02
C SER A 287 -11.21 15.54 7.45
N THR A 288 -11.44 14.88 8.59
CA THR A 288 -12.78 14.69 9.15
C THR A 288 -13.39 15.99 9.63
N ASP A 289 -12.61 16.83 10.33
CA ASP A 289 -13.10 18.12 10.81
C ASP A 289 -13.40 19.07 9.65
N PHE A 290 -12.51 19.10 8.65
CA PHE A 290 -12.75 19.87 7.43
C PHE A 290 -14.05 19.47 6.72
N VAL A 291 -14.31 18.15 6.59
CA VAL A 291 -15.55 17.66 5.98
C VAL A 291 -16.76 18.05 6.82
N ASN A 292 -16.71 17.83 8.13
CA ASN A 292 -17.82 18.18 9.04
C ASN A 292 -18.16 19.67 8.98
N GLU A 293 -17.17 20.56 9.07
CA GLU A 293 -17.35 21.99 8.96
C GLU A 293 -18.03 22.43 7.63
N ASN A 294 -17.80 21.70 6.53
CA ASN A 294 -18.42 22.00 5.26
C ASN A 294 -19.81 21.37 5.11
N LEU A 295 -20.07 20.25 5.79
CA LEU A 295 -21.40 19.65 5.84
C LEU A 295 -22.38 20.48 6.67
N ASP A 296 -21.90 21.22 7.67
CA ASP A 296 -22.73 22.12 8.50
C ASP A 296 -23.12 23.42 7.77
N LYS A 297 -22.58 23.68 6.57
CA LYS A 297 -22.91 24.88 5.79
C LYS A 297 -24.18 24.68 4.96
N ALA A 298 -24.81 25.80 4.60
CA ALA A 298 -26.05 25.81 3.81
C ALA A 298 -25.90 25.17 2.42
N ASP A 299 -24.70 25.17 1.83
CA ASP A 299 -24.37 24.62 0.52
C ASP A 299 -23.74 23.23 0.58
N SER A 300 -24.01 22.46 1.63
CA SER A 300 -23.44 21.12 1.88
C SER A 300 -23.60 20.16 0.68
N ILE A 301 -24.71 20.22 -0.05
CA ILE A 301 -24.93 19.36 -1.23
C ILE A 301 -23.99 19.73 -2.37
N ALA A 302 -23.76 21.02 -2.62
CA ALA A 302 -22.77 21.46 -3.61
C ALA A 302 -21.36 21.03 -3.22
N PHE A 303 -21.00 21.19 -1.94
CA PHE A 303 -19.73 20.69 -1.40
C PHE A 303 -19.57 19.18 -1.63
N ILE A 304 -20.57 18.36 -1.31
CA ILE A 304 -20.51 16.91 -1.50
C ILE A 304 -20.27 16.56 -2.96
N ARG A 305 -21.00 17.19 -3.90
CA ARG A 305 -20.82 16.99 -5.35
C ARG A 305 -19.40 17.30 -5.79
N ASP A 306 -18.86 18.45 -5.39
CA ASP A 306 -17.54 18.91 -5.82
C ASP A 306 -16.41 18.13 -5.13
N PHE A 307 -16.53 17.90 -3.84
CA PHE A 307 -15.52 17.17 -3.07
C PHE A 307 -15.43 15.70 -3.50
N THR A 308 -16.55 15.00 -3.71
CA THR A 308 -16.53 13.60 -4.15
C THR A 308 -15.98 13.45 -5.58
N ARG A 309 -16.26 14.41 -6.48
CA ARG A 309 -15.66 14.46 -7.82
C ARG A 309 -14.15 14.65 -7.74
N LEU A 310 -13.70 15.57 -6.88
CA LEU A 310 -12.29 15.80 -6.63
C LEU A 310 -11.62 14.57 -6.04
N LEU A 311 -12.23 13.95 -5.03
CA LEU A 311 -11.72 12.78 -4.33
C LEU A 311 -11.53 11.61 -5.30
N ALA A 312 -12.53 11.28 -6.12
CA ALA A 312 -12.42 10.23 -7.14
C ALA A 312 -11.29 10.52 -8.15
N SER A 313 -11.18 11.79 -8.57
CA SER A 313 -10.07 12.21 -9.44
C SER A 313 -8.71 12.06 -8.76
N CYS A 314 -8.57 12.38 -7.46
CA CYS A 314 -7.31 12.23 -6.73
C CYS A 314 -6.88 10.75 -6.65
N PHE A 315 -7.80 9.83 -6.36
CA PHE A 315 -7.53 8.40 -6.38
C PHE A 315 -7.09 7.91 -7.77
N THR A 316 -7.80 8.34 -8.82
CA THR A 316 -7.46 7.99 -10.21
C THR A 316 -6.06 8.47 -10.58
N GLN A 317 -5.71 9.74 -10.27
CA GLN A 317 -4.40 10.28 -10.63
C GLN A 317 -3.27 9.65 -9.80
N ALA A 318 -3.50 9.36 -8.52
CA ALA A 318 -2.53 8.65 -7.70
C ALA A 318 -2.27 7.23 -8.24
N ALA A 319 -3.32 6.49 -8.63
CA ALA A 319 -3.18 5.17 -9.24
C ALA A 319 -2.42 5.24 -10.58
N LYS A 320 -2.76 6.21 -11.43
CA LYS A 320 -2.07 6.44 -12.71
C LYS A 320 -0.58 6.77 -12.50
N PHE A 321 -0.25 7.63 -11.54
CA PHE A 321 1.14 7.95 -11.21
C PHE A 321 1.92 6.69 -10.80
N LEU A 322 1.36 5.88 -9.88
CA LEU A 322 2.00 4.66 -9.39
C LEU A 322 2.14 3.58 -10.48
N GLN A 323 1.19 3.52 -11.41
CA GLN A 323 1.31 2.66 -12.59
C GLN A 323 2.44 3.12 -13.51
N GLN A 324 2.52 4.41 -13.81
CA GLN A 324 3.58 4.98 -14.66
C GLN A 324 4.96 4.91 -14.00
N GLU A 325 5.03 5.00 -12.67
CA GLU A 325 6.26 4.91 -11.89
C GLU A 325 7.04 3.61 -12.16
N ARG A 326 6.35 2.51 -12.43
CA ARG A 326 6.97 1.20 -12.71
C ARG A 326 7.94 1.23 -13.89
N GLU A 327 7.67 2.06 -14.89
CA GLU A 327 8.48 2.20 -16.11
C GLU A 327 9.23 3.53 -16.20
N ASN A 328 8.86 4.52 -15.39
CA ASN A 328 9.45 5.86 -15.41
C ASN A 328 10.42 6.06 -14.24
N MET A 329 11.73 6.01 -14.54
CA MET A 329 12.79 6.20 -13.55
C MET A 329 12.77 7.58 -12.86
N VAL A 330 12.22 8.61 -13.49
CA VAL A 330 12.09 9.94 -12.86
C VAL A 330 11.04 9.92 -11.76
N TYR A 331 9.90 9.24 -12.00
CA TYR A 331 8.87 9.05 -10.99
C TYR A 331 9.34 8.12 -9.87
N HIS A 332 10.08 7.07 -10.24
CA HIS A 332 10.70 6.18 -9.26
C HIS A 332 11.65 6.94 -8.32
N ALA A 333 12.52 7.77 -8.88
CA ALA A 333 13.46 8.57 -8.11
C ALA A 333 12.74 9.56 -7.17
N LEU A 334 11.69 10.21 -7.64
CA LEU A 334 10.85 11.07 -6.81
C LEU A 334 10.20 10.27 -5.67
N LEU A 335 9.57 9.13 -5.95
CA LEU A 335 8.87 8.31 -4.96
C LEU A 335 9.80 7.81 -3.85
N VAL A 336 11.05 7.43 -4.20
CA VAL A 336 12.09 6.97 -3.26
C VAL A 336 12.61 8.11 -2.38
N SER A 337 12.71 9.32 -2.94
CA SER A 337 13.40 10.45 -2.30
C SER A 337 12.49 11.36 -1.50
N ALA A 338 11.22 11.46 -1.86
CA ALA A 338 10.31 12.51 -1.42
C ALA A 338 9.59 12.21 -0.09
N ASP A 339 9.13 13.30 0.53
CA ASP A 339 8.02 13.27 1.48
C ASP A 339 6.71 13.09 0.70
N LYS A 340 6.05 11.95 0.89
CA LYS A 340 4.81 11.61 0.22
C LYS A 340 3.68 12.61 0.50
N GLY A 341 3.64 13.18 1.72
CA GLY A 341 2.63 14.15 2.15
C GLY A 341 2.70 15.50 1.42
N ILE A 342 3.86 15.81 0.83
CA ILE A 342 4.08 17.02 0.01
C ILE A 342 4.06 16.65 -1.47
N MET A 343 4.75 15.60 -1.86
CA MET A 343 4.91 15.19 -3.25
C MET A 343 3.56 14.88 -3.95
N PHE A 344 2.74 14.03 -3.34
CA PHE A 344 1.48 13.61 -3.97
C PHE A 344 0.50 14.75 -4.24
N PRO A 345 0.28 15.73 -3.33
CA PRO A 345 -0.50 16.92 -3.65
C PRO A 345 -0.02 17.65 -4.92
N PHE A 346 1.30 17.82 -5.12
CA PHE A 346 1.85 18.43 -6.33
C PHE A 346 1.55 17.60 -7.58
N VAL A 347 1.89 16.31 -7.55
CA VAL A 347 1.74 15.42 -8.70
C VAL A 347 0.28 15.27 -9.08
N ILE A 348 -0.60 14.99 -8.13
CA ILE A 348 -2.05 14.84 -8.38
C ILE A 348 -2.63 16.14 -8.95
N LYS A 349 -2.30 17.29 -8.37
CA LYS A 349 -2.78 18.60 -8.86
C LYS A 349 -2.29 18.85 -10.29
N ALA A 350 -1.01 18.58 -10.58
CA ALA A 350 -0.43 18.75 -11.91
C ALA A 350 -1.13 17.88 -12.96
N MET A 351 -1.30 16.59 -12.67
CA MET A 351 -1.99 15.64 -13.56
C MET A 351 -3.45 16.02 -13.80
N ARG A 352 -4.16 16.45 -12.74
CA ARG A 352 -5.54 16.94 -12.86
C ARG A 352 -5.66 18.21 -13.69
N ASN A 353 -4.69 19.09 -13.62
CA ASN A 353 -4.66 20.31 -14.42
C ASN A 353 -4.22 20.07 -15.87
N GLY A 354 -4.01 18.83 -16.28
CA GLY A 354 -3.65 18.46 -17.64
C GLY A 354 -2.20 18.79 -18.02
N MET A 355 -1.28 18.78 -17.04
CA MET A 355 0.13 18.97 -17.33
C MET A 355 0.65 17.85 -18.24
N GLU A 356 1.29 18.21 -19.35
CA GLU A 356 1.88 17.27 -20.30
C GLU A 356 3.03 16.45 -19.67
N GLN A 357 3.35 15.30 -20.28
CA GLN A 357 4.32 14.34 -19.72
C GLN A 357 5.71 14.97 -19.47
N ASP A 358 6.19 15.81 -20.36
CA ASP A 358 7.48 16.49 -20.19
C ASP A 358 7.45 17.47 -19.02
N GLY A 359 6.34 18.18 -18.83
CA GLY A 359 6.12 19.03 -17.66
C GLY A 359 6.08 18.23 -16.36
N LEU A 360 5.39 17.08 -16.36
CA LEU A 360 5.34 16.17 -15.22
C LEU A 360 6.72 15.59 -14.86
N ASN A 361 7.52 15.22 -15.86
CA ASN A 361 8.90 14.76 -15.63
C ASN A 361 9.77 15.89 -15.06
N LEU A 362 9.63 17.11 -15.58
CA LEU A 362 10.36 18.28 -15.09
C LEU A 362 9.97 18.62 -13.65
N LEU A 363 8.68 18.63 -13.34
CA LEU A 363 8.15 18.82 -11.99
C LEU A 363 8.71 17.74 -11.03
N ALA A 364 8.62 16.48 -11.43
CA ALA A 364 9.09 15.35 -10.63
C ALA A 364 10.60 15.46 -10.32
N LYS A 365 11.42 15.80 -11.32
CA LYS A 365 12.86 15.99 -11.16
C LYS A 365 13.18 17.16 -10.21
N SER A 366 12.49 18.29 -10.35
CA SER A 366 12.72 19.45 -9.49
C SER A 366 12.29 19.20 -8.05
N LEU A 367 11.18 18.51 -7.83
CA LEU A 367 10.75 18.09 -6.49
C LEU A 367 11.75 17.10 -5.88
N GLU A 368 12.22 16.10 -6.63
CA GLU A 368 13.25 15.18 -6.16
C GLU A 368 14.49 15.93 -5.68
N GLN A 369 14.98 16.88 -6.46
CA GLN A 369 16.15 17.68 -6.10
C GLN A 369 15.99 18.39 -4.75
N ILE A 370 14.89 19.08 -4.55
CA ILE A 370 14.69 19.82 -3.29
C ILE A 370 14.48 18.90 -2.09
N PHE A 371 13.82 17.74 -2.27
CA PHE A 371 13.67 16.75 -1.21
C PHE A 371 15.00 16.12 -0.81
N LEU A 372 15.85 15.78 -1.77
CA LEU A 372 17.18 15.25 -1.49
C LEU A 372 18.07 16.30 -0.82
N ARG A 373 18.06 17.55 -1.28
CA ARG A 373 18.75 18.64 -0.59
C ARG A 373 18.29 18.77 0.87
N ASN A 374 16.97 18.72 1.09
CA ASN A 374 16.42 18.80 2.44
C ASN A 374 16.91 17.64 3.33
N ARG A 375 17.00 16.42 2.79
CA ARG A 375 17.53 15.26 3.52
C ARG A 375 19.03 15.35 3.81
N VAL A 376 19.82 15.83 2.85
CA VAL A 376 21.29 15.99 3.01
C VAL A 376 21.60 17.09 4.00
N ILE A 377 20.96 18.24 3.89
CA ILE A 377 21.22 19.41 4.70
C ILE A 377 20.67 19.24 6.12
N GLY A 378 19.51 18.57 6.27
CA GLY A 378 18.91 18.31 7.58
C GLY A 378 18.50 19.58 8.34
N THR A 379 18.17 20.66 7.59
CA THR A 379 17.75 21.93 8.21
C THR A 379 16.44 21.80 8.99
N ARG A 380 16.28 22.63 10.05
CA ARG A 380 15.02 22.75 10.81
C ARG A 380 14.00 23.66 10.11
N ALA A 381 14.37 24.31 9.00
CA ALA A 381 13.45 25.14 8.23
C ALA A 381 12.32 24.28 7.62
N ASN A 382 11.11 24.81 7.65
CA ASN A 382 9.93 24.11 7.16
C ASN A 382 9.85 24.18 5.63
N LEU A 383 10.20 23.07 4.96
CA LEU A 383 10.17 22.95 3.50
C LEU A 383 8.73 23.06 2.96
N LEU A 384 7.74 22.47 3.62
CA LEU A 384 6.35 22.55 3.22
C LEU A 384 5.88 24.01 3.12
N TRP A 385 6.15 24.81 4.13
CA TRP A 385 5.79 26.22 4.13
C TRP A 385 6.46 26.99 2.96
N ARG A 386 7.72 26.64 2.64
CA ARG A 386 8.45 27.26 1.51
C ARG A 386 7.84 26.90 0.15
N LEU A 387 7.39 25.66 0.00
CA LEU A 387 6.80 25.18 -1.25
C LEU A 387 5.32 25.56 -1.39
N ASN A 388 4.63 25.97 -0.32
CA ASN A 388 3.20 26.22 -0.35
C ASN A 388 2.80 27.32 -1.35
N LYS A 389 3.59 28.40 -1.43
CA LYS A 389 3.29 29.49 -2.40
C LYS A 389 3.35 29.00 -3.85
N CYS A 390 4.42 28.35 -4.26
CA CYS A 390 4.53 27.85 -5.64
C CYS A 390 3.50 26.73 -5.92
N TYR A 391 3.11 25.93 -4.92
CA TYR A 391 2.01 25.00 -5.01
C TYR A 391 0.67 25.70 -5.31
N GLN A 392 0.36 26.78 -4.60
CA GLN A 392 -0.88 27.55 -4.80
C GLN A 392 -0.94 28.15 -6.22
N GLU A 393 0.18 28.67 -6.71
CA GLU A 393 0.30 29.33 -8.00
C GLU A 393 0.43 28.35 -9.18
N MET A 394 0.79 27.08 -8.94
CA MET A 394 0.96 26.06 -9.97
C MET A 394 -0.35 25.76 -10.69
N LYS A 395 -0.33 25.85 -12.02
CA LYS A 395 -1.44 25.49 -12.94
C LYS A 395 -1.05 24.24 -13.75
N SER A 396 -1.17 24.29 -15.06
CA SER A 396 -0.80 23.21 -16.00
C SER A 396 0.67 23.29 -16.47
N ASP A 397 1.47 24.16 -15.88
CA ASP A 397 2.88 24.36 -16.22
C ASP A 397 3.76 24.10 -14.99
N ALA A 398 4.86 23.36 -15.19
CA ALA A 398 5.83 23.04 -14.17
C ALA A 398 6.73 24.23 -13.80
N MET A 399 6.88 25.21 -14.68
CA MET A 399 7.90 26.26 -14.55
C MET A 399 7.73 27.13 -13.29
N THR A 400 6.50 27.32 -12.82
CA THR A 400 6.26 28.01 -11.53
C THR A 400 6.99 27.34 -10.38
N VAL A 401 6.94 26.02 -10.29
CA VAL A 401 7.60 25.24 -9.23
C VAL A 401 9.11 25.14 -9.49
N VAL A 402 9.50 24.87 -10.73
CA VAL A 402 10.91 24.79 -11.16
C VAL A 402 11.65 26.07 -10.82
N ASN A 403 11.13 27.22 -11.24
CA ASN A 403 11.76 28.53 -10.99
C ASN A 403 11.84 28.83 -9.50
N HIS A 404 10.85 28.44 -8.71
CA HIS A 404 10.87 28.63 -7.27
C HIS A 404 11.95 27.78 -6.61
N ILE A 405 12.09 26.50 -7.00
CA ILE A 405 13.13 25.61 -6.49
C ILE A 405 14.52 26.10 -6.90
N GLU A 406 14.71 26.53 -8.16
CA GLU A 406 15.97 27.11 -8.61
C GLU A 406 16.32 28.39 -7.83
N TRP A 407 15.33 29.24 -7.54
CA TRP A 407 15.52 30.39 -6.67
C TRP A 407 15.97 29.96 -5.26
N MET A 408 15.38 28.91 -4.67
CA MET A 408 15.81 28.39 -3.37
C MET A 408 17.25 27.85 -3.39
N LYS A 409 17.68 27.20 -4.47
CA LYS A 409 19.03 26.63 -4.66
C LYS A 409 20.11 27.72 -4.78
N ASN A 410 19.76 28.89 -5.31
CA ASN A 410 20.70 29.97 -5.59
C ASN A 410 20.65 31.12 -4.58
N ARG A 411 19.86 30.98 -3.52
CA ARG A 411 19.67 32.05 -2.53
C ARG A 411 20.76 32.05 -1.45
N ASN A 412 21.53 33.11 -1.35
CA ASN A 412 22.67 33.26 -0.44
C ASN A 412 22.42 34.28 0.70
N ASP A 413 21.15 34.44 1.12
CA ASP A 413 20.81 35.29 2.27
C ASP A 413 20.42 34.45 3.49
N TRP A 414 20.01 35.11 4.56
CA TRP A 414 19.54 34.49 5.82
C TRP A 414 18.51 33.36 5.64
N TRP A 415 17.78 33.34 4.51
CA TRP A 415 16.75 32.37 4.22
C TRP A 415 17.20 31.24 3.26
N GLY A 416 18.50 31.22 2.92
CA GLY A 416 19.11 30.31 1.97
C GLY A 416 19.40 28.91 2.54
N PHE A 417 18.44 28.28 3.19
CA PHE A 417 18.61 26.99 3.89
C PHE A 417 18.92 25.80 2.96
N TRP A 418 18.60 25.90 1.68
CA TRP A 418 18.78 24.80 0.69
C TRP A 418 19.70 25.19 -0.47
N ASN A 419 20.54 26.19 -0.27
CA ASN A 419 21.43 26.69 -1.31
C ASN A 419 22.61 25.75 -1.62
N ASN A 420 23.37 26.11 -2.67
CA ASN A 420 24.49 25.30 -3.14
C ASN A 420 25.65 25.24 -2.13
N GLU A 421 25.89 26.30 -1.36
CA GLU A 421 26.96 26.35 -0.35
C GLU A 421 26.64 25.38 0.80
N GLU A 422 25.41 25.41 1.32
CA GLU A 422 24.97 24.49 2.37
C GLU A 422 24.95 23.03 1.88
N LEU A 423 24.52 22.78 0.65
CA LEU A 423 24.58 21.46 0.08
C LEU A 423 26.02 20.95 0.01
N ALA A 424 26.94 21.75 -0.56
CA ALA A 424 28.36 21.38 -0.67
C ALA A 424 28.97 21.11 0.71
N ARG A 425 28.67 21.98 1.71
CA ARG A 425 29.14 21.79 3.08
C ARG A 425 28.65 20.46 3.67
N CYS A 426 27.36 20.15 3.53
CA CYS A 426 26.76 18.95 4.12
C CYS A 426 27.16 17.67 3.40
N LEU A 427 27.39 17.68 2.09
CA LEU A 427 27.91 16.53 1.35
C LEU A 427 29.33 16.11 1.79
N ASN A 428 30.12 17.06 2.32
CA ASN A 428 31.45 16.82 2.88
C ASN A 428 31.45 16.44 4.38
N MET A 429 30.26 16.24 4.97
CA MET A 429 30.09 15.80 6.36
C MET A 429 29.49 14.40 6.40
N GLY A 430 29.54 13.76 7.58
CA GLY A 430 28.80 12.53 7.82
C GLY A 430 27.29 12.76 7.67
N MET A 431 26.58 11.78 7.11
CA MET A 431 25.14 11.89 6.84
C MET A 431 24.36 10.66 7.27
N ASN A 432 23.03 10.79 7.29
CA ASN A 432 22.13 9.67 7.56
C ASN A 432 22.32 8.55 6.51
N HIS A 433 22.48 7.30 6.97
CA HIS A 433 22.74 6.13 6.11
C HIS A 433 21.64 5.88 5.07
N GLN A 434 20.37 6.17 5.38
CA GLN A 434 19.29 6.03 4.39
C GLN A 434 19.43 7.07 3.26
N THR A 435 19.85 8.30 3.61
CA THR A 435 20.14 9.33 2.60
C THR A 435 21.36 8.92 1.76
N ALA A 436 22.44 8.46 2.39
CA ALA A 436 23.63 7.97 1.69
C ALA A 436 23.31 6.85 0.69
N LYS A 437 22.45 5.88 1.05
CA LYS A 437 22.02 4.82 0.13
C LYS A 437 21.32 5.35 -1.13
N ILE A 438 20.43 6.34 -0.97
CA ILE A 438 19.73 6.96 -2.11
C ILE A 438 20.72 7.71 -3.01
N LEU A 439 21.65 8.48 -2.42
CA LEU A 439 22.68 9.20 -3.18
C LEU A 439 23.62 8.25 -3.95
N LEU A 440 24.02 7.15 -3.32
CA LEU A 440 24.84 6.12 -3.97
C LEU A 440 24.07 5.37 -5.06
N TRP A 441 22.77 5.15 -4.90
CA TRP A 441 21.95 4.63 -5.98
C TRP A 441 21.86 5.58 -7.18
N LYS A 442 21.73 6.89 -6.95
CA LYS A 442 21.82 7.89 -8.03
C LYS A 442 23.20 7.87 -8.68
N TYR A 443 24.26 7.76 -7.90
CA TYR A 443 25.62 7.64 -8.42
C TYR A 443 25.85 6.35 -9.22
N GLU A 444 25.27 5.22 -8.80
CA GLU A 444 25.26 3.99 -9.57
C GLU A 444 24.65 4.20 -10.97
N ASN A 445 23.46 4.80 -11.03
CA ASN A 445 22.78 5.08 -12.29
C ASN A 445 23.56 6.10 -13.16
N TYR A 446 24.27 7.05 -12.55
CA TYR A 446 25.20 7.92 -13.27
C TYR A 446 26.37 7.13 -13.89
N LEU A 447 26.98 6.22 -13.15
CA LEU A 447 28.08 5.38 -13.67
C LEU A 447 27.61 4.49 -14.82
N ILE A 448 26.38 3.98 -14.75
CA ILE A 448 25.76 3.17 -15.81
C ILE A 448 25.54 4.01 -17.08
N THR A 449 24.97 5.20 -16.94
CA THR A 449 24.57 6.02 -18.11
C THR A 449 25.72 6.83 -18.70
N SER A 450 26.70 7.25 -17.90
CA SER A 450 27.91 7.97 -18.36
C SER A 450 29.01 7.05 -18.83
N GLY A 451 29.09 5.83 -18.31
CA GLY A 451 29.95 4.77 -18.83
C GLY A 451 29.25 4.04 -19.96
N LYS A 452 29.95 3.67 -21.02
CA LYS A 452 29.43 2.80 -22.09
C LYS A 452 29.32 1.35 -21.59
N SER A 453 28.59 1.15 -20.47
CA SER A 453 28.53 -0.15 -19.79
C SER A 453 27.57 -1.14 -20.47
N GLY A 454 26.64 -0.65 -21.30
CA GLY A 454 25.61 -1.47 -21.92
C GLY A 454 24.50 -1.92 -20.95
N TYR A 455 24.54 -1.49 -19.69
CA TYR A 455 23.54 -1.81 -18.69
C TYR A 455 22.43 -0.74 -18.65
N ASN A 456 21.20 -1.17 -18.33
CA ASN A 456 20.10 -0.26 -18.05
C ASN A 456 20.20 0.30 -16.63
N PRO A 457 19.69 1.53 -16.38
CA PRO A 457 19.56 2.04 -15.04
C PRO A 457 18.80 1.08 -14.12
N VAL A 458 19.29 0.93 -12.89
CA VAL A 458 18.68 0.03 -11.88
C VAL A 458 17.68 0.78 -11.03
N ARG A 459 16.55 0.15 -10.76
CA ARG A 459 15.57 0.64 -9.77
C ARG A 459 16.11 0.42 -8.36
N TYR A 460 15.78 1.33 -7.44
CA TYR A 460 16.19 1.21 -6.03
C TYR A 460 15.61 -0.04 -5.36
N ASP A 461 14.36 -0.36 -5.67
CA ASP A 461 13.64 -1.53 -5.16
C ASP A 461 14.09 -2.87 -5.78
N SER A 462 14.84 -2.84 -6.87
CA SER A 462 15.46 -4.04 -7.45
C SER A 462 16.76 -4.47 -6.73
N ILE A 463 17.31 -3.60 -5.88
CA ILE A 463 18.45 -3.96 -5.03
C ILE A 463 17.89 -4.66 -3.79
N GLU A 464 18.16 -5.96 -3.67
CA GLU A 464 17.65 -6.76 -2.54
C GLU A 464 18.15 -6.20 -1.20
N THR A 465 17.24 -5.65 -0.38
CA THR A 465 17.55 -5.06 0.94
C THR A 465 18.84 -4.24 0.93
N PRO A 466 18.87 -3.05 0.28
CA PRO A 466 20.10 -2.30 0.08
C PRO A 466 20.76 -1.93 1.42
N HIS A 467 22.00 -2.36 1.59
CA HIS A 467 22.84 -2.05 2.73
C HIS A 467 23.94 -1.07 2.36
N LEU A 468 24.30 -0.21 3.30
CA LEU A 468 25.46 0.67 3.20
C LEU A 468 26.67 -0.08 3.73
N GLU A 469 27.61 -0.38 2.87
CA GLU A 469 28.89 -1.00 3.20
C GLU A 469 29.95 0.07 3.43
N HIS A 470 30.70 -0.06 4.54
CA HIS A 470 31.97 0.65 4.73
C HIS A 470 33.10 -0.13 4.08
N ILE A 471 33.69 0.40 3.02
CA ILE A 471 34.81 -0.27 2.33
C ILE A 471 35.97 -0.47 3.32
N ALA A 472 36.47 0.60 3.95
CA ALA A 472 37.29 0.51 5.16
C ALA A 472 36.32 0.38 6.36
N PRO A 473 36.33 -0.74 7.09
CA PRO A 473 35.32 -1.06 8.08
C PRO A 473 35.31 -0.10 9.29
N GLN A 474 34.17 0.03 9.95
CA GLN A 474 34.03 0.90 11.13
C GLN A 474 34.94 0.47 12.30
N THR A 475 35.17 -0.83 12.43
CA THR A 475 36.13 -1.38 13.39
C THR A 475 37.41 -1.72 12.65
N GLU A 476 38.53 -1.15 13.08
CA GLU A 476 39.84 -1.37 12.48
C GLU A 476 40.18 -2.87 12.45
N ASN A 477 40.53 -3.38 11.26
CA ASN A 477 41.06 -4.71 11.13
C ASN A 477 42.55 -4.69 11.52
N LYS A 478 42.91 -5.38 12.61
CA LYS A 478 44.28 -5.40 13.21
C LYS A 478 45.18 -6.47 12.60
N GLU A 479 44.76 -7.17 11.58
CA GLU A 479 45.60 -8.16 10.91
C GLU A 479 46.72 -7.47 10.13
N ALA A 480 47.89 -8.11 10.09
CA ALA A 480 48.99 -7.65 9.20
C ALA A 480 48.53 -7.74 7.74
N ASP A 481 48.89 -6.76 6.92
CA ASP A 481 48.55 -6.69 5.50
C ASP A 481 47.03 -6.74 5.24
N ASN A 482 46.24 -6.07 6.09
CA ASN A 482 44.78 -6.01 5.97
C ASN A 482 44.29 -5.21 4.75
N GLY A 483 45.15 -4.44 4.10
CA GLY A 483 44.85 -3.65 2.89
C GLY A 483 44.21 -2.28 3.20
N TYR A 484 44.26 -1.78 4.44
CA TYR A 484 43.77 -0.47 4.84
C TYR A 484 44.89 0.43 5.35
N CYS A 485 44.68 1.74 5.33
CA CYS A 485 45.57 2.68 6.05
C CYS A 485 45.34 2.61 7.56
N SER A 486 46.24 3.22 8.33
CA SER A 486 46.09 3.35 9.77
C SER A 486 44.87 4.21 10.12
N TYR A 487 44.15 3.84 11.18
CA TYR A 487 42.97 4.55 11.69
C TYR A 487 43.44 5.58 12.73
N ASP A 488 44.02 6.68 12.23
CA ASP A 488 44.35 7.82 13.04
C ASP A 488 43.13 8.78 13.22
N GLU A 489 43.30 9.83 14.03
CA GLU A 489 42.24 10.78 14.30
C GLU A 489 41.69 11.45 13.02
N ASP A 490 42.56 11.78 12.06
CA ASP A 490 42.17 12.34 10.77
C ASP A 490 41.30 11.35 9.95
N PHE A 491 41.64 10.05 9.98
CA PHE A 491 40.83 9.03 9.33
C PHE A 491 39.41 8.96 9.91
N TYR A 492 39.29 8.89 11.24
CA TYR A 492 37.99 8.85 11.92
C TYR A 492 37.15 10.09 11.65
N ASN A 493 37.76 11.28 11.64
CA ASN A 493 37.05 12.54 11.47
C ASN A 493 36.62 12.84 10.04
N ARG A 494 37.33 12.35 9.02
CA ARG A 494 37.17 12.81 7.62
C ARG A 494 36.88 11.70 6.61
N TYR A 495 37.30 10.48 6.85
CA TYR A 495 37.32 9.43 5.83
C TYR A 495 36.41 8.26 6.16
N LEU A 496 36.20 7.95 7.43
CA LEU A 496 35.42 6.79 7.82
C LEU A 496 33.95 6.92 7.38
N GLU A 497 33.31 8.04 7.75
CA GLU A 497 31.89 8.29 7.54
C GLU A 497 31.64 9.23 6.34
N CYS A 498 32.36 9.06 5.22
CA CYS A 498 32.17 9.86 4.02
C CYS A 498 31.70 9.02 2.81
N LEU A 499 31.06 9.67 1.83
CA LEU A 499 30.54 9.01 0.63
C LEU A 499 31.62 8.22 -0.11
N GLY A 500 32.88 8.67 -0.06
CA GLY A 500 34.01 7.97 -0.69
C GLY A 500 34.29 6.59 -0.11
N ASN A 501 33.98 6.39 1.18
CA ASN A 501 34.18 5.12 1.88
C ASN A 501 32.93 4.23 1.88
N TYR A 502 31.81 4.68 1.31
CA TYR A 502 30.55 3.94 1.24
C TYR A 502 30.31 3.32 -0.12
N LEU A 503 29.66 2.16 -0.16
CA LEU A 503 29.04 1.61 -1.37
C LEU A 503 27.77 0.83 -1.03
N LEU A 504 26.99 0.50 -2.08
CA LEU A 504 25.78 -0.31 -1.93
C LEU A 504 26.10 -1.79 -2.09
N LEU A 505 25.53 -2.60 -1.19
CA LEU A 505 25.52 -4.07 -1.28
C LEU A 505 24.09 -4.58 -1.08
N SER A 506 23.81 -5.81 -1.52
CA SER A 506 22.64 -6.56 -1.05
C SER A 506 22.83 -6.98 0.42
N GLY A 507 21.73 -7.19 1.14
CA GLY A 507 21.78 -7.55 2.57
C GLY A 507 22.49 -8.87 2.85
N SER A 508 22.29 -9.88 2.00
CA SER A 508 22.96 -11.18 2.07
C SER A 508 24.48 -11.05 1.86
N HIS A 509 24.91 -10.24 0.92
CA HIS A 509 26.32 -10.00 0.63
C HIS A 509 27.04 -9.26 1.76
N ASN A 510 26.41 -8.23 2.32
CA ASN A 510 26.99 -7.44 3.41
C ASN A 510 27.31 -8.29 4.66
N MET A 511 26.43 -9.22 5.04
CA MET A 511 26.65 -10.08 6.19
C MET A 511 27.87 -11.00 6.05
N SER A 512 28.25 -11.35 4.83
CA SER A 512 29.40 -12.22 4.56
C SER A 512 30.75 -11.51 4.61
N LEU A 513 30.78 -10.18 4.46
CA LEU A 513 32.02 -9.39 4.36
C LEU A 513 32.54 -8.85 5.69
N SER A 514 31.65 -8.43 6.58
CA SER A 514 32.00 -7.93 7.93
C SER A 514 33.26 -7.04 7.94
N ASN A 515 34.17 -7.26 8.92
CA ASN A 515 35.45 -6.53 9.07
C ASN A 515 36.62 -7.22 8.37
N GLY A 516 36.35 -7.92 7.25
CA GLY A 516 37.37 -8.68 6.52
C GLY A 516 38.48 -7.83 5.91
N ARG A 517 39.57 -8.49 5.47
CA ARG A 517 40.65 -7.86 4.71
C ARG A 517 40.12 -7.23 3.43
N PHE A 518 40.73 -6.11 3.01
CA PHE A 518 40.29 -5.38 1.83
C PHE A 518 40.28 -6.24 0.55
N GLN A 519 41.28 -7.11 0.36
CA GLN A 519 41.31 -7.98 -0.80
C GLN A 519 40.06 -8.88 -0.90
N ILE A 520 39.63 -9.48 0.21
CA ILE A 520 38.43 -10.34 0.25
C ILE A 520 37.17 -9.54 -0.12
N LYS A 521 37.02 -8.35 0.48
CA LYS A 521 35.91 -7.45 0.14
C LYS A 521 35.93 -7.06 -1.33
N ARG A 522 37.08 -6.58 -1.83
CA ARG A 522 37.29 -6.14 -3.21
C ARG A 522 36.95 -7.23 -4.22
N ASP A 523 37.39 -8.46 -4.00
CA ASP A 523 37.16 -9.57 -4.91
C ASP A 523 35.68 -9.97 -5.00
N SER A 524 34.89 -9.64 -3.98
CA SER A 524 33.43 -9.84 -3.94
C SER A 524 32.63 -8.72 -4.62
N TYR A 525 33.24 -7.57 -4.93
CA TYR A 525 32.56 -6.39 -5.51
C TYR A 525 32.34 -6.53 -7.02
N THR A 526 31.38 -7.35 -7.44
CA THR A 526 31.23 -7.76 -8.85
C THR A 526 29.91 -7.37 -9.51
N HIS A 527 28.94 -6.80 -8.77
CA HIS A 527 27.57 -6.63 -9.26
C HIS A 527 27.23 -5.21 -9.72
N LEU A 528 27.61 -4.19 -8.96
CA LEU A 528 27.27 -2.79 -9.24
C LEU A 528 28.49 -2.05 -9.83
N GLN A 529 28.24 -1.03 -10.65
CA GLN A 529 29.31 -0.22 -11.27
C GLN A 529 30.18 0.49 -10.22
N GLN A 530 29.60 0.94 -9.12
CA GLN A 530 30.36 1.51 -8.01
C GLN A 530 31.28 0.50 -7.31
N GLN A 531 30.94 -0.79 -7.33
CA GLN A 531 31.79 -1.87 -6.83
C GLN A 531 32.96 -2.11 -7.81
N LEU A 532 32.67 -2.18 -9.10
CA LEU A 532 33.68 -2.29 -10.15
C LEU A 532 34.60 -1.07 -10.21
N GLU A 533 34.09 0.12 -9.83
CA GLU A 533 34.90 1.33 -9.66
C GLU A 533 35.99 1.14 -8.60
N VAL A 534 35.64 0.61 -7.42
CA VAL A 534 36.61 0.29 -6.35
C VAL A 534 37.65 -0.71 -6.83
N GLN A 535 37.27 -1.75 -7.59
CA GLN A 535 38.21 -2.69 -8.19
C GLN A 535 39.17 -2.01 -9.15
N ARG A 536 38.68 -1.14 -10.05
CA ARG A 536 39.51 -0.38 -10.99
C ARG A 536 40.50 0.56 -10.30
N MET A 537 40.08 1.25 -9.24
CA MET A 537 40.93 2.14 -8.46
C MET A 537 42.07 1.43 -7.71
N THR A 538 41.93 0.11 -7.53
CA THR A 538 42.89 -0.72 -6.77
C THR A 538 43.54 -1.81 -7.62
N THR A 539 43.62 -1.62 -8.96
CA THR A 539 44.22 -2.59 -9.87
C THR A 539 45.73 -2.75 -9.68
N HIS A 540 46.43 -1.66 -9.33
CA HIS A 540 47.90 -1.64 -9.23
C HIS A 540 48.40 -1.93 -7.81
N ASP A 541 47.56 -1.70 -6.79
CA ASP A 541 47.84 -1.99 -5.39
C ASP A 541 46.57 -2.43 -4.68
N LEU A 542 46.67 -3.35 -3.76
CA LEU A 542 45.55 -3.86 -2.98
C LEU A 542 45.39 -3.03 -1.68
N LEU A 543 45.42 -1.71 -1.80
CA LEU A 543 45.34 -0.79 -0.66
C LEU A 543 44.16 0.16 -0.83
N TRP A 544 43.30 0.25 0.21
CA TRP A 544 42.24 1.24 0.33
C TRP A 544 42.64 2.29 1.36
N ASN A 545 43.14 3.41 0.90
CA ASN A 545 43.73 4.47 1.72
C ASN A 545 42.97 5.80 1.64
N LYS A 546 43.36 6.77 2.46
CA LYS A 546 42.78 8.11 2.52
C LYS A 546 42.72 8.80 1.14
N GLU A 547 43.74 8.64 0.33
CA GLU A 547 43.83 9.26 -1.00
C GLU A 547 42.74 8.74 -1.93
N LYS A 548 42.54 7.41 -2.01
CA LYS A 548 41.51 6.78 -2.84
C LYS A 548 40.11 7.10 -2.34
N ILE A 549 39.93 7.07 -1.02
CA ILE A 549 38.66 7.50 -0.39
C ILE A 549 38.34 8.95 -0.81
N HIS A 550 39.30 9.85 -0.71
CA HIS A 550 39.14 11.26 -1.06
C HIS A 550 38.85 11.46 -2.56
N GLN A 551 39.60 10.81 -3.44
CA GLN A 551 39.36 10.89 -4.90
C GLN A 551 37.96 10.44 -5.27
N ARG A 552 37.51 9.31 -4.72
CA ARG A 552 36.17 8.81 -4.97
C ARG A 552 35.10 9.73 -4.35
N HIS A 553 35.35 10.24 -3.16
CA HIS A 553 34.44 11.18 -2.49
C HIS A 553 34.22 12.45 -3.35
N LEU A 554 35.28 13.09 -3.81
CA LEU A 554 35.17 14.25 -4.68
C LEU A 554 34.37 13.96 -5.95
N LYS A 555 34.62 12.83 -6.61
CA LYS A 555 33.87 12.42 -7.81
C LYS A 555 32.37 12.25 -7.56
N ILE A 556 32.00 11.66 -6.42
CA ILE A 556 30.59 11.51 -6.01
C ILE A 556 29.98 12.88 -5.70
N VAL A 557 30.68 13.73 -4.94
CA VAL A 557 30.21 15.08 -4.57
C VAL A 557 30.03 15.95 -5.82
N ASP A 558 31.01 15.97 -6.74
CA ASP A 558 30.94 16.73 -8.00
C ASP A 558 29.70 16.32 -8.83
N TYR A 559 29.43 15.02 -8.93
CA TYR A 559 28.21 14.53 -9.58
C TYR A 559 26.95 15.02 -8.86
N LEU A 560 26.87 14.87 -7.53
CA LEU A 560 25.70 15.25 -6.74
C LEU A 560 25.44 16.76 -6.80
N MET A 561 26.49 17.59 -6.81
CA MET A 561 26.36 19.03 -6.99
C MET A 561 25.78 19.44 -8.36
N GLN A 562 25.97 18.62 -9.39
CA GLN A 562 25.41 18.87 -10.72
C GLN A 562 23.93 18.47 -10.83
N VAL A 563 23.51 17.44 -10.10
CA VAL A 563 22.18 16.85 -10.28
C VAL A 563 21.19 17.26 -9.19
N LEU A 564 21.63 17.72 -8.05
CA LEU A 564 20.79 18.25 -6.97
C LEU A 564 20.76 19.77 -6.99
#